data_9ff5c25d509096425f0b6ec848c43e14
#
_entry.id   9ff5c25d509096425f0b6ec848c43e14
#
_cell.length_a   1.000
_cell.length_b   1.000
_cell.length_c   1.000
_cell.angle_alpha   90.00
_cell.angle_beta   90.00
_cell.angle_gamma   90.00
#
_symmetry.space_group_name_H-M   'P 1'
#
loop_
_entity.id
_entity.type
_entity.pdbx_description
1 polymer ?
#
loop_
_entity_poly.entity_id
_entity_poly.type
_entity_poly.pdbx_seq_one_letter_code
_entity_poly.pdbx_strand_id
1 'polypeptide(L)'
;MKIGIFDHVARLHSVSLSKQYDQRISMVQAAETLGFYSYHVAEHHHSPLTATPVQGPYLGALASVTSSIRLCPLVYVLPLHHPIRIIEEICTLDNLTEGRLDIGFGRGAPVGDELAMWGQNPVESDSIYQESLEIIMQGLTEDFINFTGAHYDLKDLWMGLTPFQKPHPPIWVAGNPVKAGRIGANLITEGTIDKLPKINKIYSETRSEHESNETVFHFPQSPLLGVSKRILIGKTDESALSRAKESFKVYRSNFRKPLPGGESRRPKIMVESEIGNRVLPWTIDFETAIKREQVIAGSAKSVLQYLENYKINSGCNFLLLSFQWGDLNHEEAINTMKVIGDQFVGSP
;
A
#
# COMPACT_ATOMS: atom_id res chain seq x y z
N MET A 1 -17.94 2.02 7.25
CA MET A 1 -16.48 2.16 7.09
C MET A 1 -16.01 1.01 6.21
N LYS A 2 -15.19 1.28 5.18
CA LYS A 2 -14.64 0.24 4.32
C LYS A 2 -13.36 -0.34 4.92
N ILE A 3 -13.10 -1.63 4.71
CA ILE A 3 -11.86 -2.29 5.13
C ILE A 3 -11.18 -2.92 3.91
N GLY A 4 -9.90 -2.59 3.73
CA GLY A 4 -9.03 -3.22 2.74
C GLY A 4 -7.94 -4.07 3.37
N ILE A 5 -7.25 -4.82 2.55
CA ILE A 5 -6.10 -5.64 2.93
C ILE A 5 -4.82 -5.01 2.38
N PHE A 6 -3.78 -4.91 3.20
CA PHE A 6 -2.44 -4.53 2.78
C PHE A 6 -1.48 -5.71 2.91
N ASP A 7 -0.82 -6.07 1.85
CA ASP A 7 0.09 -7.19 1.82
C ASP A 7 1.45 -6.81 1.20
N HIS A 8 2.51 -7.07 1.93
CA HIS A 8 3.87 -7.03 1.38
C HIS A 8 4.19 -8.30 0.59
N VAL A 9 3.41 -9.37 0.75
CA VAL A 9 3.71 -10.71 0.27
C VAL A 9 5.11 -11.15 0.73
N ALA A 10 5.41 -10.93 2.02
CA ALA A 10 6.73 -11.22 2.59
C ALA A 10 7.13 -12.68 2.34
N ARG A 11 8.40 -12.90 1.97
CA ARG A 11 8.92 -14.23 1.64
C ARG A 11 8.87 -15.16 2.86
N LEU A 12 8.11 -16.24 2.74
CA LEU A 12 8.04 -17.32 3.73
C LEU A 12 8.98 -18.45 3.28
N HIS A 13 10.09 -18.65 4.00
CA HIS A 13 11.07 -19.67 3.66
C HIS A 13 10.59 -21.10 3.95
N SER A 14 9.53 -21.27 4.73
CA SER A 14 8.92 -22.56 5.08
C SER A 14 8.11 -23.19 3.94
N VAL A 15 7.81 -22.44 2.88
CA VAL A 15 7.04 -22.92 1.73
C VAL A 15 7.69 -22.50 0.40
N SER A 16 7.41 -23.22 -0.69
CA SER A 16 7.85 -22.83 -2.03
C SER A 16 7.17 -21.51 -2.46
N LEU A 17 7.79 -20.77 -3.38
CA LEU A 17 7.18 -19.54 -3.94
C LEU A 17 5.84 -19.83 -4.61
N SER A 18 5.75 -20.88 -5.41
CA SER A 18 4.50 -21.29 -6.06
C SER A 18 3.40 -21.49 -5.01
N LYS A 19 3.69 -22.28 -3.96
CA LYS A 19 2.71 -22.53 -2.88
C LYS A 19 2.35 -21.23 -2.14
N GLN A 20 3.28 -20.32 -1.97
CA GLN A 20 3.02 -19.02 -1.34
C GLN A 20 2.08 -18.16 -2.19
N TYR A 21 2.26 -18.14 -3.52
CA TYR A 21 1.34 -17.43 -4.43
C TYR A 21 -0.06 -18.05 -4.41
N ASP A 22 -0.18 -19.39 -4.46
CA ASP A 22 -1.47 -20.09 -4.36
C ASP A 22 -2.22 -19.70 -3.07
N GLN A 23 -1.48 -19.69 -1.94
CA GLN A 23 -2.05 -19.29 -0.65
C GLN A 23 -2.51 -17.83 -0.63
N ARG A 24 -1.76 -16.93 -1.26
CA ARG A 24 -2.15 -15.51 -1.35
C ARG A 24 -3.36 -15.30 -2.24
N ILE A 25 -3.41 -15.97 -3.39
CA ILE A 25 -4.56 -15.94 -4.29
C ILE A 25 -5.81 -16.43 -3.55
N SER A 26 -5.73 -17.57 -2.86
CA SER A 26 -6.86 -18.10 -2.09
C SER A 26 -7.27 -17.16 -0.93
N MET A 27 -6.32 -16.46 -0.31
CA MET A 27 -6.62 -15.46 0.72
C MET A 27 -7.41 -14.28 0.14
N VAL A 28 -7.06 -13.80 -1.04
CA VAL A 28 -7.78 -12.68 -1.68
C VAL A 28 -9.19 -13.10 -2.10
N GLN A 29 -9.38 -14.32 -2.60
CA GLN A 29 -10.70 -14.86 -2.90
C GLN A 29 -11.58 -15.01 -1.64
N ALA A 30 -10.97 -15.47 -0.53
CA ALA A 30 -11.67 -15.53 0.76
C ALA A 30 -12.02 -14.11 1.27
N ALA A 31 -11.14 -13.13 1.08
CA ALA A 31 -11.40 -11.73 1.42
C ALA A 31 -12.58 -11.15 0.62
N GLU A 32 -12.64 -11.43 -0.67
CA GLU A 32 -13.78 -11.03 -1.50
C GLU A 32 -15.09 -11.61 -0.99
N THR A 33 -15.11 -12.93 -0.69
CA THR A 33 -16.27 -13.60 -0.13
C THR A 33 -16.72 -13.02 1.23
N LEU A 34 -15.77 -12.53 2.03
CA LEU A 34 -16.02 -11.90 3.32
C LEU A 34 -16.37 -10.39 3.21
N GLY A 35 -16.48 -9.85 2.01
CA GLY A 35 -16.90 -8.47 1.76
C GLY A 35 -15.81 -7.41 1.98
N PHE A 36 -14.53 -7.78 2.03
CA PHE A 36 -13.45 -6.79 2.06
C PHE A 36 -13.45 -5.95 0.80
N TYR A 37 -13.26 -4.64 0.98
CA TYR A 37 -13.41 -3.67 -0.10
C TYR A 37 -12.28 -3.74 -1.15
N SER A 38 -11.03 -3.94 -0.70
CA SER A 38 -9.87 -3.87 -1.60
C SER A 38 -8.68 -4.68 -1.09
N TYR A 39 -7.81 -5.07 -2.00
CA TYR A 39 -6.52 -5.68 -1.74
C TYR A 39 -5.40 -4.82 -2.33
N HIS A 40 -4.46 -4.41 -1.47
CA HIS A 40 -3.34 -3.56 -1.81
C HIS A 40 -2.04 -4.32 -1.65
N VAL A 41 -1.20 -4.30 -2.68
CA VAL A 41 0.10 -4.97 -2.68
C VAL A 41 1.24 -3.96 -2.74
N ALA A 42 2.25 -4.15 -1.86
CA ALA A 42 3.42 -3.29 -1.79
C ALA A 42 4.44 -3.62 -2.88
N GLU A 43 5.22 -2.61 -3.31
CA GLU A 43 6.43 -2.78 -4.09
C GLU A 43 7.66 -2.63 -3.18
N HIS A 44 8.49 -3.65 -3.13
CA HIS A 44 9.81 -3.63 -2.51
C HIS A 44 10.75 -4.50 -3.33
N HIS A 45 12.03 -4.18 -3.26
CA HIS A 45 13.06 -4.90 -3.98
C HIS A 45 14.17 -5.33 -3.05
N HIS A 46 14.87 -6.42 -3.41
CA HIS A 46 16.14 -6.78 -2.85
C HIS A 46 16.12 -7.09 -1.33
N SER A 47 14.98 -7.52 -0.81
CA SER A 47 14.82 -7.94 0.59
C SER A 47 13.74 -9.03 0.70
N PRO A 48 13.72 -9.82 1.80
CA PRO A 48 12.63 -10.78 2.05
C PRO A 48 11.27 -10.13 2.34
N LEU A 49 11.19 -8.79 2.32
CA LEU A 49 9.95 -8.07 2.60
C LEU A 49 8.88 -8.36 1.55
N THR A 50 9.27 -8.66 0.30
CA THR A 50 8.32 -9.08 -0.74
C THR A 50 8.82 -10.27 -1.56
N ALA A 51 7.86 -11.09 -1.97
CA ALA A 51 8.02 -12.11 -3.01
C ALA A 51 7.36 -11.69 -4.35
N THR A 52 6.73 -10.51 -4.40
CA THR A 52 6.06 -9.95 -5.58
C THR A 52 6.64 -8.58 -5.96
N PRO A 53 7.95 -8.48 -6.29
CA PRO A 53 8.56 -7.18 -6.63
C PRO A 53 8.01 -6.58 -7.93
N VAL A 54 7.39 -7.39 -8.78
CA VAL A 54 6.71 -6.98 -10.01
C VAL A 54 5.22 -7.21 -9.81
N GLN A 55 4.48 -6.13 -9.58
CA GLN A 55 3.07 -6.18 -9.13
C GLN A 55 2.11 -6.59 -10.25
N GLY A 56 2.34 -6.13 -11.49
CA GLY A 56 1.43 -6.33 -12.60
C GLY A 56 1.06 -7.79 -12.89
N PRO A 57 1.99 -8.73 -13.05
CA PRO A 57 1.69 -10.15 -13.26
C PRO A 57 0.87 -10.77 -12.12
N TYR A 58 1.16 -10.37 -10.88
CA TYR A 58 0.43 -10.85 -9.70
C TYR A 58 -0.99 -10.29 -9.64
N LEU A 59 -1.16 -8.98 -9.87
CA LEU A 59 -2.48 -8.34 -9.93
C LEU A 59 -3.31 -8.87 -11.11
N GLY A 60 -2.69 -9.16 -12.25
CA GLY A 60 -3.35 -9.81 -13.39
C GLY A 60 -3.87 -11.21 -13.05
N ALA A 61 -3.10 -12.01 -12.29
CA ALA A 61 -3.57 -13.30 -11.79
C ALA A 61 -4.76 -13.15 -10.83
N LEU A 62 -4.73 -12.15 -9.93
CA LEU A 62 -5.86 -11.85 -9.04
C LEU A 62 -7.09 -11.36 -9.80
N ALA A 63 -6.91 -10.53 -10.83
CA ALA A 63 -8.00 -10.02 -11.66
C ALA A 63 -8.81 -11.15 -12.31
N SER A 64 -8.15 -12.24 -12.71
CA SER A 64 -8.77 -13.39 -13.36
C SER A 64 -9.59 -14.30 -12.42
N VAL A 65 -9.40 -14.19 -11.11
CA VAL A 65 -10.03 -15.09 -10.12
C VAL A 65 -10.88 -14.35 -9.08
N THR A 66 -11.08 -13.03 -9.28
CA THR A 66 -11.92 -12.16 -8.44
C THR A 66 -12.88 -11.36 -9.32
N SER A 67 -14.00 -10.88 -8.74
CA SER A 67 -15.07 -10.20 -9.48
C SER A 67 -15.55 -8.88 -8.86
N SER A 68 -15.28 -8.64 -7.57
CA SER A 68 -15.80 -7.48 -6.85
C SER A 68 -14.76 -6.72 -6.03
N ILE A 69 -13.78 -7.41 -5.44
CA ILE A 69 -12.72 -6.78 -4.65
C ILE A 69 -11.84 -5.88 -5.53
N ARG A 70 -11.59 -4.66 -5.10
CA ARG A 70 -10.70 -3.74 -5.80
C ARG A 70 -9.24 -4.15 -5.59
N LEU A 71 -8.42 -3.99 -6.60
CA LEU A 71 -6.99 -4.33 -6.58
C LEU A 71 -6.15 -3.06 -6.69
N CYS A 72 -5.06 -2.95 -5.93
CA CYS A 72 -4.25 -1.73 -5.90
C CYS A 72 -2.76 -2.04 -5.71
N PRO A 73 -1.89 -1.63 -6.64
CA PRO A 73 -0.48 -1.46 -6.33
C PRO A 73 -0.34 -0.27 -5.36
N LEU A 74 0.14 -0.52 -4.15
CA LEU A 74 0.30 0.52 -3.15
C LEU A 74 1.73 0.45 -2.58
N VAL A 75 2.66 1.04 -3.26
CA VAL A 75 2.59 1.96 -4.40
C VAL A 75 3.43 1.46 -5.58
N TYR A 76 3.27 2.00 -6.80
CA TYR A 76 4.34 2.00 -7.79
C TYR A 76 5.43 2.98 -7.35
N VAL A 77 6.67 2.53 -7.25
CA VAL A 77 7.83 3.39 -6.93
C VAL A 77 8.33 4.04 -8.21
N LEU A 78 7.73 5.17 -8.59
CA LEU A 78 7.92 5.78 -9.92
C LEU A 78 9.36 5.96 -10.36
N PRO A 79 10.33 6.35 -9.48
CA PRO A 79 11.73 6.46 -9.91
C PRO A 79 12.38 5.14 -10.37
N LEU A 80 11.74 3.99 -10.14
CA LEU A 80 12.23 2.68 -10.60
C LEU A 80 11.64 2.26 -11.95
N HIS A 81 10.70 3.04 -12.49
CA HIS A 81 9.94 2.68 -13.68
C HIS A 81 9.97 3.77 -14.74
N HIS A 82 9.90 3.37 -16.00
CA HIS A 82 9.61 4.32 -17.08
C HIS A 82 8.10 4.65 -17.08
N PRO A 83 7.68 5.94 -17.09
CA PRO A 83 6.28 6.33 -16.94
C PRO A 83 5.38 5.71 -18.02
N ILE A 84 5.83 5.60 -19.27
CA ILE A 84 5.07 4.96 -20.35
C ILE A 84 4.74 3.50 -20.00
N ARG A 85 5.68 2.75 -19.43
CA ARG A 85 5.43 1.36 -19.03
C ARG A 85 4.36 1.26 -17.94
N ILE A 86 4.36 2.22 -17.01
CA ILE A 86 3.33 2.29 -15.96
C ILE A 86 1.96 2.62 -16.55
N ILE A 87 1.86 3.53 -17.52
CA ILE A 87 0.59 3.82 -18.21
C ILE A 87 0.04 2.57 -18.89
N GLU A 88 0.88 1.85 -19.65
CA GLU A 88 0.48 0.60 -20.33
C GLU A 88 0.00 -0.46 -19.33
N GLU A 89 0.68 -0.62 -18.21
CA GLU A 89 0.33 -1.57 -17.16
C GLU A 89 -1.00 -1.18 -16.49
N ILE A 90 -1.18 0.10 -16.14
CA ILE A 90 -2.43 0.60 -15.56
C ILE A 90 -3.61 0.39 -16.52
N CYS A 91 -3.49 0.78 -17.78
CA CYS A 91 -4.54 0.60 -18.77
C CYS A 91 -4.89 -0.89 -18.95
N THR A 92 -3.88 -1.74 -19.02
CA THR A 92 -4.08 -3.20 -19.14
C THR A 92 -4.80 -3.77 -17.92
N LEU A 93 -4.33 -3.48 -16.72
CA LEU A 93 -4.92 -3.98 -15.47
C LEU A 93 -6.32 -3.44 -15.24
N ASP A 94 -6.57 -2.16 -15.53
CA ASP A 94 -7.88 -1.54 -15.34
C ASP A 94 -8.95 -2.16 -16.26
N ASN A 95 -8.58 -2.50 -17.51
CA ASN A 95 -9.44 -3.23 -18.42
C ASN A 95 -9.63 -4.70 -17.99
N LEU A 96 -8.57 -5.40 -17.55
CA LEU A 96 -8.68 -6.77 -17.03
C LEU A 96 -9.52 -6.87 -15.76
N THR A 97 -9.54 -5.84 -14.94
CA THR A 97 -10.34 -5.78 -13.71
C THR A 97 -11.72 -5.19 -13.93
N GLU A 98 -12.05 -4.76 -15.16
CA GLU A 98 -13.32 -4.08 -15.48
C GLU A 98 -13.62 -2.92 -14.52
N GLY A 99 -12.59 -2.06 -14.27
CA GLY A 99 -12.71 -0.87 -13.44
C GLY A 99 -12.57 -1.09 -11.92
N ARG A 100 -12.07 -2.25 -11.49
CA ARG A 100 -11.75 -2.51 -10.08
C ARG A 100 -10.31 -2.16 -9.71
N LEU A 101 -9.53 -1.56 -10.60
CA LEU A 101 -8.19 -1.11 -10.29
C LEU A 101 -8.25 0.21 -9.52
N ASP A 102 -7.45 0.31 -8.45
CA ASP A 102 -6.97 1.54 -7.85
C ASP A 102 -5.46 1.65 -8.09
N ILE A 103 -4.89 2.84 -8.03
CA ILE A 103 -3.46 3.05 -8.26
C ILE A 103 -2.82 3.89 -7.17
N GLY A 104 -1.68 3.45 -6.65
CA GLY A 104 -0.88 4.19 -5.70
C GLY A 104 0.45 4.60 -6.30
N PHE A 105 0.88 5.84 -6.06
CA PHE A 105 2.17 6.34 -6.51
C PHE A 105 3.05 6.77 -5.35
N GLY A 106 4.32 6.38 -5.39
CA GLY A 106 5.33 6.70 -4.40
C GLY A 106 6.67 7.07 -5.00
N ARG A 107 7.40 7.90 -4.25
CA ARG A 107 8.78 8.26 -4.60
C ARG A 107 9.78 7.17 -4.21
N GLY A 108 9.35 6.19 -3.45
CA GLY A 108 10.23 5.28 -2.73
C GLY A 108 10.65 5.85 -1.37
N ALA A 109 11.17 4.99 -0.51
CA ALA A 109 11.74 5.41 0.76
C ALA A 109 13.11 6.09 0.49
N PRO A 110 13.58 7.01 1.38
CA PRO A 110 14.93 7.56 1.31
C PRO A 110 15.99 6.51 1.69
N VAL A 111 15.72 5.26 1.34
CA VAL A 111 16.54 4.09 1.57
C VAL A 111 17.18 3.74 0.23
N GLY A 112 18.38 4.24 0.02
CA GLY A 112 19.04 4.24 -1.27
C GLY A 112 19.38 2.88 -1.88
N ASP A 113 19.22 1.78 -1.12
CA ASP A 113 19.56 0.46 -1.64
C ASP A 113 18.62 0.01 -2.77
N GLU A 114 17.32 0.32 -2.70
CA GLU A 114 16.38 -0.03 -3.76
C GLU A 114 16.60 0.81 -5.01
N LEU A 115 16.75 2.13 -4.87
CA LEU A 115 17.03 3.02 -5.98
C LEU A 115 18.39 2.73 -6.63
N ALA A 116 19.43 2.54 -5.81
CA ALA A 116 20.77 2.24 -6.28
C ALA A 116 20.86 0.90 -7.05
N MET A 117 20.06 -0.09 -6.70
CA MET A 117 19.98 -1.37 -7.42
C MET A 117 19.56 -1.17 -8.89
N TRP A 118 18.75 -0.16 -9.17
CA TRP A 118 18.28 0.20 -10.50
C TRP A 118 19.14 1.30 -11.16
N GLY A 119 20.29 1.65 -10.56
CA GLY A 119 21.17 2.69 -11.06
C GLY A 119 20.62 4.11 -10.91
N GLN A 120 19.56 4.28 -10.09
CA GLN A 120 18.94 5.58 -9.85
C GLN A 120 19.67 6.36 -8.75
N ASN A 121 19.79 7.66 -8.94
CA ASN A 121 20.32 8.57 -7.94
C ASN A 121 19.21 8.94 -6.94
N PRO A 122 19.33 8.60 -5.64
CA PRO A 122 18.32 8.95 -4.64
C PRO A 122 18.02 10.45 -4.52
N VAL A 123 19.00 11.30 -4.82
CA VAL A 123 18.84 12.77 -4.78
C VAL A 123 17.88 13.27 -5.86
N GLU A 124 17.81 12.59 -7.00
CA GLU A 124 16.92 12.93 -8.12
C GLU A 124 15.54 12.28 -8.00
N SER A 125 15.33 11.43 -7.00
CA SER A 125 14.09 10.64 -6.88
C SER A 125 12.81 11.48 -6.80
N ASP A 126 12.88 12.68 -6.23
CA ASP A 126 11.71 13.56 -6.15
C ASP A 126 11.38 14.19 -7.50
N SER A 127 12.39 14.70 -8.24
CA SER A 127 12.18 15.28 -9.57
C SER A 127 11.71 14.22 -10.58
N ILE A 128 12.31 13.02 -10.57
CA ILE A 128 11.86 11.90 -11.40
C ILE A 128 10.40 11.52 -11.07
N TYR A 129 10.06 11.48 -9.77
CA TYR A 129 8.69 11.20 -9.35
C TYR A 129 7.69 12.23 -9.88
N GLN A 130 8.01 13.53 -9.79
CA GLN A 130 7.11 14.61 -10.24
C GLN A 130 6.88 14.53 -11.76
N GLU A 131 7.96 14.44 -12.56
CA GLU A 131 7.86 14.33 -14.01
C GLU A 131 7.12 13.05 -14.44
N SER A 132 7.44 11.91 -13.80
CA SER A 132 6.73 10.64 -14.08
C SER A 132 5.26 10.72 -13.77
N LEU A 133 4.86 11.34 -12.65
CA LEU A 133 3.45 11.49 -12.29
C LEU A 133 2.70 12.35 -13.31
N GLU A 134 3.29 13.47 -13.75
CA GLU A 134 2.70 14.34 -14.77
C GLU A 134 2.50 13.61 -16.09
N ILE A 135 3.52 12.91 -16.58
CA ILE A 135 3.45 12.08 -17.79
C ILE A 135 2.38 11.00 -17.68
N ILE A 136 2.32 10.31 -16.53
CA ILE A 136 1.33 9.25 -16.30
C ILE A 136 -0.08 9.84 -16.33
N MET A 137 -0.32 10.96 -15.67
CA MET A 137 -1.64 11.57 -15.66
C MET A 137 -2.05 12.03 -17.04
N GLN A 138 -1.16 12.63 -17.82
CA GLN A 138 -1.43 12.99 -19.21
C GLN A 138 -1.77 11.75 -20.04
N GLY A 139 -0.96 10.68 -19.96
CA GLY A 139 -1.20 9.45 -20.73
C GLY A 139 -2.44 8.65 -20.33
N LEU A 140 -3.00 8.88 -19.12
CA LEU A 140 -4.26 8.26 -18.70
C LEU A 140 -5.50 9.07 -19.15
N THR A 141 -5.34 10.37 -19.46
CA THR A 141 -6.45 11.28 -19.71
C THR A 141 -6.47 11.88 -21.12
N GLU A 142 -5.34 11.88 -21.83
CA GLU A 142 -5.19 12.46 -23.17
C GLU A 142 -4.77 11.39 -24.19
N ASP A 143 -5.06 11.66 -25.48
CA ASP A 143 -4.69 10.74 -26.57
C ASP A 143 -3.18 10.78 -26.90
N PHE A 144 -2.54 11.93 -26.67
CA PHE A 144 -1.13 12.16 -26.97
C PHE A 144 -0.41 12.73 -25.76
N ILE A 145 0.83 12.27 -25.53
CA ILE A 145 1.72 12.81 -24.51
C ILE A 145 2.70 13.77 -25.18
N ASN A 146 2.78 14.98 -24.62
CA ASN A 146 3.80 15.98 -24.94
C ASN A 146 4.39 16.49 -23.62
N PHE A 147 5.66 16.17 -23.38
CA PHE A 147 6.34 16.51 -22.14
C PHE A 147 7.81 16.81 -22.40
N THR A 148 8.31 17.91 -21.83
CA THR A 148 9.75 18.24 -21.85
C THR A 148 10.17 18.61 -20.42
N GLY A 149 11.06 17.81 -19.85
CA GLY A 149 11.58 17.96 -18.50
C GLY A 149 13.08 17.70 -18.40
N ALA A 150 13.56 17.50 -17.18
CA ALA A 150 14.96 17.20 -16.93
C ALA A 150 15.29 15.71 -17.18
N HIS A 151 14.32 14.82 -17.03
CA HIS A 151 14.50 13.37 -17.12
C HIS A 151 13.83 12.75 -18.35
N TYR A 152 12.79 13.40 -18.87
CA TYR A 152 12.02 12.89 -20.01
C TYR A 152 11.77 13.98 -21.04
N ASP A 153 11.82 13.57 -22.32
CA ASP A 153 11.47 14.40 -23.48
C ASP A 153 10.61 13.54 -24.42
N LEU A 154 9.32 13.83 -24.46
CA LEU A 154 8.30 13.06 -25.21
C LEU A 154 7.52 14.00 -26.11
N LYS A 155 7.42 13.66 -27.41
CA LYS A 155 6.73 14.50 -28.37
C LYS A 155 5.77 13.68 -29.20
N ASP A 156 4.52 14.17 -29.28
CA ASP A 156 3.43 13.60 -30.07
C ASP A 156 3.27 12.07 -29.88
N LEU A 157 3.51 11.59 -28.64
CA LEU A 157 3.48 10.17 -28.33
C LEU A 157 2.04 9.71 -28.15
N TRP A 158 1.53 8.98 -29.14
CA TRP A 158 0.22 8.36 -29.06
C TRP A 158 0.24 7.09 -28.23
N MET A 159 -0.60 7.04 -27.18
CA MET A 159 -0.62 5.89 -26.25
C MET A 159 -1.39 4.68 -26.81
N GLY A 160 -2.45 4.89 -27.57
CA GLY A 160 -3.27 3.83 -28.16
C GLY A 160 -4.02 2.96 -27.15
N LEU A 161 -3.87 3.22 -25.85
CA LEU A 161 -4.53 2.51 -24.74
C LEU A 161 -5.20 3.54 -23.83
N THR A 162 -6.39 3.20 -23.33
CA THR A 162 -7.10 4.02 -22.35
C THR A 162 -7.54 3.17 -21.16
N PRO A 163 -7.61 3.75 -19.96
CA PRO A 163 -8.17 3.03 -18.82
C PRO A 163 -9.67 2.80 -18.99
N PHE A 164 -10.19 1.76 -18.35
CA PHE A 164 -11.61 1.46 -18.28
C PHE A 164 -12.36 2.54 -17.49
N GLN A 165 -11.80 2.94 -16.35
CA GLN A 165 -12.34 4.00 -15.50
C GLN A 165 -12.01 5.38 -16.08
N LYS A 166 -12.97 6.31 -16.02
CA LYS A 166 -12.82 7.68 -16.52
C LYS A 166 -12.93 8.70 -15.37
N PRO A 167 -12.07 9.72 -15.33
CA PRO A 167 -10.98 10.01 -16.27
C PRO A 167 -9.78 9.05 -16.11
N HIS A 168 -9.62 8.41 -14.97
CA HIS A 168 -8.56 7.46 -14.61
C HIS A 168 -8.97 6.65 -13.38
N PRO A 169 -8.29 5.53 -13.04
CA PRO A 169 -8.51 4.80 -11.77
C PRO A 169 -8.30 5.69 -10.53
N PRO A 170 -8.97 5.41 -9.39
CA PRO A 170 -8.77 6.14 -8.14
C PRO A 170 -7.31 6.10 -7.68
N ILE A 171 -6.77 7.27 -7.29
CA ILE A 171 -5.38 7.40 -6.85
C ILE A 171 -5.27 7.33 -5.33
N TRP A 172 -4.20 6.70 -4.85
CA TRP A 172 -3.82 6.61 -3.45
C TRP A 172 -2.47 7.27 -3.19
N VAL A 173 -2.38 8.03 -2.11
CA VAL A 173 -1.14 8.61 -1.58
C VAL A 173 -0.85 8.02 -0.21
N ALA A 174 0.37 7.55 -0.01
CA ALA A 174 0.83 7.04 1.28
C ALA A 174 1.58 8.11 2.08
N GLY A 175 1.18 8.31 3.34
CA GLY A 175 1.93 9.04 4.37
C GLY A 175 1.86 10.57 4.33
N ASN A 176 1.36 11.21 3.27
CA ASN A 176 1.39 12.68 3.17
C ASN A 176 -0.01 13.27 2.92
N PRO A 177 -0.70 13.77 3.98
CA PRO A 177 -2.06 14.32 3.86
C PRO A 177 -2.12 15.61 3.02
N VAL A 178 -1.07 16.44 3.04
CA VAL A 178 -1.02 17.66 2.21
C VAL A 178 -0.95 17.30 0.73
N LYS A 179 -0.07 16.35 0.36
CA LYS A 179 0.05 15.89 -1.02
C LYS A 179 -1.26 15.23 -1.51
N ALA A 180 -1.85 14.37 -0.67
CA ALA A 180 -3.13 13.72 -0.99
C ALA A 180 -4.27 14.73 -1.14
N GLY A 181 -4.39 15.69 -0.23
CA GLY A 181 -5.40 16.76 -0.27
C GLY A 181 -5.27 17.63 -1.51
N ARG A 182 -4.03 18.03 -1.86
CA ARG A 182 -3.75 18.90 -3.02
C ARG A 182 -4.26 18.31 -4.34
N ILE A 183 -4.15 17.00 -4.53
CA ILE A 183 -4.59 16.31 -5.75
C ILE A 183 -5.94 15.60 -5.59
N GLY A 184 -6.59 15.69 -4.43
CA GLY A 184 -7.88 15.04 -4.15
C GLY A 184 -7.83 13.52 -4.01
N ALA A 185 -6.65 12.92 -3.81
CA ALA A 185 -6.45 11.47 -3.78
C ALA A 185 -6.93 10.83 -2.46
N ASN A 186 -7.15 9.52 -2.48
CA ASN A 186 -7.30 8.71 -1.27
C ASN A 186 -5.99 8.75 -0.45
N LEU A 187 -6.11 8.67 0.88
CA LEU A 187 -4.97 8.75 1.80
C LEU A 187 -4.85 7.49 2.66
N ILE A 188 -3.67 6.89 2.65
CA ILE A 188 -3.24 5.95 3.71
C ILE A 188 -2.10 6.60 4.49
N THR A 189 -2.26 6.66 5.80
CA THR A 189 -1.27 7.25 6.70
C THR A 189 -0.94 6.31 7.86
N GLU A 190 -0.13 6.80 8.80
CA GLU A 190 0.12 6.18 10.10
C GLU A 190 -0.36 7.11 11.21
N GLY A 191 -0.76 6.54 12.33
CA GLY A 191 -1.15 7.31 13.50
C GLY A 191 -1.98 6.48 14.48
N THR A 192 -2.05 6.96 15.72
CA THR A 192 -2.96 6.47 16.75
C THR A 192 -4.34 7.12 16.57
N ILE A 193 -5.39 6.47 17.05
CA ILE A 193 -6.78 6.93 16.88
C ILE A 193 -6.95 8.41 17.26
N ASP A 194 -6.32 8.85 18.35
CA ASP A 194 -6.39 10.22 18.86
C ASP A 194 -5.75 11.27 17.92
N LYS A 195 -4.79 10.87 17.06
CA LYS A 195 -4.09 11.78 16.14
C LYS A 195 -4.74 11.89 14.77
N LEU A 196 -5.52 10.90 14.38
CA LEU A 196 -6.12 10.83 13.05
C LEU A 196 -7.06 11.99 12.72
N PRO A 197 -7.90 12.49 13.63
CA PRO A 197 -8.75 13.65 13.33
C PRO A 197 -7.96 14.89 12.88
N LYS A 198 -6.79 15.11 13.49
CA LYS A 198 -5.90 16.22 13.09
C LYS A 198 -5.32 16.01 11.69
N ILE A 199 -4.92 14.78 11.36
CA ILE A 199 -4.39 14.43 10.03
C ILE A 199 -5.48 14.60 8.96
N ASN A 200 -6.69 14.13 9.23
CA ASN A 200 -7.84 14.27 8.34
C ASN A 200 -8.22 15.74 8.14
N LYS A 201 -8.10 16.58 9.18
CA LYS A 201 -8.32 18.02 9.08
C LYS A 201 -7.32 18.66 8.11
N ILE A 202 -6.02 18.34 8.23
CA ILE A 202 -4.98 18.84 7.30
C ILE A 202 -5.33 18.44 5.85
N TYR A 203 -5.73 17.19 5.63
CA TYR A 203 -6.16 16.73 4.31
C TYR A 203 -7.33 17.57 3.77
N SER A 204 -8.38 17.74 4.58
CA SER A 204 -9.62 18.43 4.16
C SER A 204 -9.40 19.91 3.89
N GLU A 205 -8.61 20.59 4.73
CA GLU A 205 -8.23 22.00 4.53
C GLU A 205 -7.44 22.16 3.23
N THR A 206 -6.41 21.33 3.03
CA THR A 206 -5.61 21.37 1.79
C THR A 206 -6.45 21.09 0.57
N ARG A 207 -7.37 20.12 0.64
CA ARG A 207 -8.28 19.82 -0.48
C ARG A 207 -9.16 21.00 -0.83
N SER A 208 -9.78 21.64 0.17
CA SER A 208 -10.65 22.81 -0.06
C SER A 208 -9.89 23.99 -0.65
N GLU A 209 -8.63 24.22 -0.25
CA GLU A 209 -7.78 25.27 -0.82
C GLU A 209 -7.44 25.07 -2.31
N HIS A 210 -7.49 23.82 -2.77
CA HIS A 210 -7.09 23.44 -4.13
C HIS A 210 -8.26 22.95 -5.00
N GLU A 211 -9.48 22.94 -4.51
CA GLU A 211 -10.66 22.36 -5.19
C GLU A 211 -10.96 23.03 -6.55
N SER A 212 -10.55 24.29 -6.73
CA SER A 212 -10.70 25.05 -7.97
C SER A 212 -9.52 24.92 -8.94
N ASN A 213 -8.46 24.19 -8.57
CA ASN A 213 -7.27 24.04 -9.41
C ASN A 213 -7.47 22.91 -10.44
N GLU A 214 -7.05 23.11 -11.67
CA GLU A 214 -7.08 22.13 -12.75
C GLU A 214 -6.28 20.86 -12.45
N THR A 215 -5.35 20.92 -11.47
CA THR A 215 -4.55 19.78 -11.02
C THR A 215 -5.25 18.87 -10.02
N VAL A 216 -6.47 19.20 -9.58
CA VAL A 216 -7.26 18.32 -8.73
C VAL A 216 -7.86 17.21 -9.59
N PHE A 217 -7.44 15.99 -9.31
CA PHE A 217 -8.03 14.83 -9.96
C PHE A 217 -9.45 14.64 -9.45
N HIS A 218 -10.42 14.93 -10.29
CA HIS A 218 -11.83 14.79 -9.95
C HIS A 218 -12.20 13.31 -9.83
N PHE A 219 -12.32 12.82 -8.60
CA PHE A 219 -12.92 11.53 -8.35
C PHE A 219 -14.43 11.66 -8.15
N PRO A 220 -15.23 10.83 -8.82
CA PRO A 220 -16.68 10.83 -8.64
C PRO A 220 -17.14 10.38 -7.24
N GLN A 221 -16.22 9.88 -6.41
CA GLN A 221 -16.50 9.37 -5.07
C GLN A 221 -15.79 10.22 -4.01
N SER A 222 -16.39 10.25 -2.80
CA SER A 222 -15.73 10.82 -1.63
C SER A 222 -14.41 10.08 -1.34
N PRO A 223 -13.33 10.80 -1.02
CA PRO A 223 -12.03 10.17 -0.77
C PRO A 223 -12.07 9.23 0.41
N LEU A 224 -11.28 8.18 0.33
CA LEU A 224 -11.04 7.25 1.41
C LEU A 224 -9.84 7.73 2.22
N LEU A 225 -10.05 7.95 3.51
CA LEU A 225 -9.02 8.38 4.45
C LEU A 225 -8.84 7.30 5.52
N GLY A 226 -7.64 6.77 5.66
CA GLY A 226 -7.40 5.65 6.57
C GLY A 226 -5.96 5.47 6.99
N VAL A 227 -5.74 4.41 7.75
CA VAL A 227 -4.42 3.98 8.22
C VAL A 227 -4.18 2.51 7.91
N SER A 228 -2.89 2.14 7.85
CA SER A 228 -2.47 0.75 7.77
C SER A 228 -2.12 0.20 9.15
N LYS A 229 -2.65 -0.98 9.50
CA LYS A 229 -2.41 -1.68 10.78
C LYS A 229 -2.12 -3.17 10.51
N ARG A 230 -1.20 -3.75 11.29
CA ARG A 230 -1.00 -5.20 11.34
C ARG A 230 -1.92 -5.78 12.39
N ILE A 231 -2.61 -6.86 12.07
CA ILE A 231 -3.63 -7.40 12.95
C ILE A 231 -3.44 -8.90 13.17
N LEU A 232 -3.72 -9.36 14.40
CA LEU A 232 -3.70 -10.79 14.75
C LEU A 232 -4.72 -11.08 15.84
N ILE A 233 -5.58 -12.07 15.62
CA ILE A 233 -6.50 -12.61 16.62
C ILE A 233 -5.98 -13.95 17.10
N GLY A 234 -5.85 -14.10 18.43
CA GLY A 234 -5.52 -15.37 19.09
C GLY A 234 -6.63 -15.83 20.03
N LYS A 235 -6.40 -16.96 20.70
CA LYS A 235 -7.36 -17.51 21.67
C LYS A 235 -7.55 -16.61 22.89
N THR A 236 -6.47 -15.98 23.36
CA THR A 236 -6.43 -15.00 24.46
C THR A 236 -5.57 -13.81 24.06
N ASP A 237 -5.70 -12.70 24.77
CA ASP A 237 -4.87 -11.52 24.55
C ASP A 237 -3.39 -11.83 24.72
N GLU A 238 -3.01 -12.61 25.75
CA GLU A 238 -1.61 -12.99 26.02
C GLU A 238 -1.04 -13.85 24.90
N SER A 239 -1.81 -14.85 24.42
CA SER A 239 -1.34 -15.73 23.35
C SER A 239 -1.17 -14.98 22.04
N ALA A 240 -2.09 -14.07 21.70
CA ALA A 240 -2.01 -13.23 20.52
C ALA A 240 -0.82 -12.26 20.58
N LEU A 241 -0.63 -11.57 21.71
CA LEU A 241 0.48 -10.64 21.91
C LEU A 241 1.83 -11.36 21.85
N SER A 242 1.96 -12.55 22.48
CA SER A 242 3.17 -13.36 22.43
C SER A 242 3.50 -13.77 20.97
N ARG A 243 2.51 -14.27 20.23
CA ARG A 243 2.69 -14.68 18.83
C ARG A 243 3.01 -13.48 17.92
N ALA A 244 2.33 -12.36 18.13
CA ALA A 244 2.57 -11.12 17.40
C ALA A 244 4.00 -10.58 17.64
N LYS A 245 4.51 -10.69 18.87
CA LYS A 245 5.87 -10.26 19.21
C LYS A 245 6.93 -11.06 18.45
N GLU A 246 6.78 -12.38 18.37
CA GLU A 246 7.70 -13.23 17.60
C GLU A 246 7.62 -12.91 16.09
N SER A 247 6.42 -12.78 15.56
CA SER A 247 6.21 -12.44 14.15
C SER A 247 6.74 -11.03 13.80
N PHE A 248 6.66 -10.09 14.75
CA PHE A 248 7.19 -8.74 14.57
C PHE A 248 8.72 -8.71 14.47
N LYS A 249 9.42 -9.60 15.17
CA LYS A 249 10.88 -9.76 15.01
C LYS A 249 11.23 -10.16 13.58
N VAL A 250 10.49 -11.13 13.02
CA VAL A 250 10.67 -11.57 11.62
C VAL A 250 10.32 -10.45 10.66
N TYR A 251 9.17 -9.75 10.85
CA TYR A 251 8.79 -8.60 10.04
C TYR A 251 9.91 -7.54 9.99
N ARG A 252 10.49 -7.19 11.13
CA ARG A 252 11.61 -6.24 11.18
C ARG A 252 12.86 -6.76 10.47
N SER A 253 13.13 -8.07 10.57
CA SER A 253 14.29 -8.68 9.90
C SER A 253 14.15 -8.69 8.38
N ASN A 254 12.92 -8.74 7.85
CA ASN A 254 12.65 -8.75 6.42
C ASN A 254 13.06 -7.45 5.71
N PHE A 255 13.26 -6.35 6.44
CA PHE A 255 13.87 -5.13 5.90
C PHE A 255 15.39 -5.24 5.71
N ARG A 256 16.01 -6.28 6.25
CA ARG A 256 17.46 -6.46 6.11
C ARG A 256 17.79 -7.09 4.78
N LYS A 257 18.84 -6.57 4.16
CA LYS A 257 19.37 -7.11 2.91
C LYS A 257 20.27 -8.31 3.20
N PRO A 258 19.98 -9.50 2.69
CA PRO A 258 20.91 -10.64 2.76
C PRO A 258 22.19 -10.33 1.99
N LEU A 259 23.33 -10.82 2.51
CA LEU A 259 24.64 -10.71 1.90
C LEU A 259 25.20 -12.11 1.61
N PRO A 260 26.15 -12.26 0.67
CA PRO A 260 26.88 -13.50 0.50
C PRO A 260 27.52 -13.95 1.82
N GLY A 261 27.54 -15.26 2.08
CA GLY A 261 28.05 -15.82 3.36
C GLY A 261 27.06 -15.88 4.49
N GLY A 262 25.76 -15.55 4.25
CA GLY A 262 24.68 -15.66 5.25
C GLY A 262 24.56 -14.46 6.19
N GLU A 263 25.39 -13.44 6.01
CA GLU A 263 25.26 -12.18 6.74
C GLU A 263 24.07 -11.37 6.21
N SER A 264 23.67 -10.34 6.96
CA SER A 264 22.66 -9.39 6.51
C SER A 264 22.96 -7.98 7.01
N ARG A 265 22.65 -6.96 6.21
CA ARG A 265 22.80 -5.57 6.63
C ARG A 265 21.46 -4.84 6.66
N ARG A 266 21.40 -3.78 7.45
CA ARG A 266 20.28 -2.83 7.39
C ARG A 266 20.35 -2.01 6.10
N PRO A 267 19.20 -1.57 5.56
CA PRO A 267 19.19 -0.64 4.45
C PRO A 267 20.03 0.59 4.77
N LYS A 268 20.80 1.06 3.79
CA LYS A 268 21.52 2.33 3.92
C LYS A 268 20.54 3.50 3.78
N ILE A 269 20.63 4.43 4.70
CA ILE A 269 19.94 5.70 4.60
C ILE A 269 20.81 6.60 3.73
N MET A 270 20.33 7.02 2.58
CA MET A 270 21.12 7.81 1.63
C MET A 270 20.89 9.33 1.79
N VAL A 271 19.74 9.73 2.35
CA VAL A 271 19.40 11.14 2.56
C VAL A 271 18.87 11.32 3.98
N GLU A 272 19.77 11.52 4.94
CA GLU A 272 19.40 11.66 6.37
C GLU A 272 18.46 12.82 6.63
N SER A 273 18.60 13.94 5.89
CA SER A 273 17.75 15.12 6.01
C SER A 273 16.28 14.85 5.65
N GLU A 274 15.97 13.82 4.86
CA GLU A 274 14.61 13.47 4.48
C GLU A 274 13.91 12.55 5.48
N ILE A 275 14.66 11.92 6.40
CA ILE A 275 14.06 11.08 7.42
C ILE A 275 13.31 11.92 8.44
N GLY A 276 13.85 13.07 8.79
CA GLY A 276 13.27 13.96 9.79
C GLY A 276 12.85 13.18 11.04
N ASN A 277 11.59 13.35 11.46
CA ASN A 277 10.99 12.63 12.59
C ASN A 277 10.31 11.31 12.19
N ARG A 278 10.54 10.79 10.96
CA ARG A 278 9.94 9.51 10.54
C ARG A 278 10.54 8.36 11.31
N VAL A 279 9.67 7.48 11.79
CA VAL A 279 10.08 6.25 12.45
C VAL A 279 10.14 5.15 11.43
N LEU A 280 11.36 4.67 11.18
CA LEU A 280 11.58 3.59 10.24
C LEU A 280 11.12 2.26 10.86
N PRO A 281 10.34 1.42 10.15
CA PRO A 281 9.74 0.20 10.71
C PRO A 281 10.75 -0.75 11.38
N TRP A 282 11.98 -0.80 10.88
CA TRP A 282 13.03 -1.68 11.42
C TRP A 282 13.77 -1.13 12.64
N THR A 283 13.47 0.12 13.07
CA THR A 283 14.13 0.76 14.21
C THR A 283 13.36 0.66 15.50
N ILE A 284 12.05 0.40 15.45
CA ILE A 284 11.20 0.32 16.65
C ILE A 284 11.13 -1.08 17.21
N ASP A 285 10.93 -1.21 18.52
CA ASP A 285 10.61 -2.47 19.19
C ASP A 285 9.11 -2.77 19.14
N PHE A 286 8.75 -3.96 19.62
CA PHE A 286 7.36 -4.41 19.61
C PHE A 286 6.47 -3.57 20.52
N GLU A 287 6.94 -3.22 21.69
CA GLU A 287 6.24 -2.42 22.69
C GLU A 287 5.91 -1.02 22.14
N THR A 288 6.86 -0.42 21.43
CA THR A 288 6.63 0.84 20.70
C THR A 288 5.62 0.67 19.57
N ALA A 289 5.67 -0.44 18.83
CA ALA A 289 4.70 -0.71 17.75
C ALA A 289 3.26 -0.87 18.28
N ILE A 290 3.08 -1.54 19.43
CA ILE A 290 1.79 -1.63 20.13
C ILE A 290 1.33 -0.24 20.59
N LYS A 291 2.18 0.52 21.28
CA LYS A 291 1.86 1.88 21.77
C LYS A 291 1.51 2.86 20.63
N ARG A 292 2.09 2.66 19.46
CA ARG A 292 1.77 3.45 18.24
C ARG A 292 0.60 2.88 17.45
N GLU A 293 -0.04 1.85 17.96
CA GLU A 293 -1.15 1.15 17.28
C GLU A 293 -0.76 0.66 15.86
N GLN A 294 0.51 0.36 15.62
CA GLN A 294 0.96 -0.23 14.35
C GLN A 294 0.70 -1.73 14.29
N VAL A 295 0.57 -2.36 15.47
CA VAL A 295 0.20 -3.77 15.66
C VAL A 295 -0.97 -3.84 16.62
N ILE A 296 -2.03 -4.49 16.21
CA ILE A 296 -3.24 -4.77 16.96
C ILE A 296 -3.32 -6.29 17.13
N ALA A 297 -3.09 -6.77 18.34
CA ALA A 297 -3.11 -8.20 18.64
C ALA A 297 -3.87 -8.46 19.94
N GLY A 298 -4.75 -9.47 19.92
CA GLY A 298 -5.57 -9.81 21.07
C GLY A 298 -6.57 -10.93 20.78
N SER A 299 -7.43 -11.20 21.74
CA SER A 299 -8.62 -12.03 21.54
C SER A 299 -9.58 -11.38 20.54
N ALA A 300 -10.50 -12.15 19.99
CA ALA A 300 -11.55 -11.61 19.11
C ALA A 300 -12.27 -10.41 19.76
N LYS A 301 -12.62 -10.54 21.05
CA LYS A 301 -13.29 -9.46 21.80
C LYS A 301 -12.45 -8.18 21.82
N SER A 302 -11.18 -8.24 22.19
CA SER A 302 -10.31 -7.08 22.32
C SER A 302 -10.06 -6.41 20.96
N VAL A 303 -9.84 -7.21 19.91
CA VAL A 303 -9.59 -6.69 18.57
C VAL A 303 -10.83 -6.04 17.99
N LEU A 304 -12.00 -6.66 18.09
CA LEU A 304 -13.27 -6.07 17.62
C LEU A 304 -13.62 -4.78 18.37
N GLN A 305 -13.38 -4.73 19.68
CA GLN A 305 -13.55 -3.51 20.47
C GLN A 305 -12.62 -2.39 19.97
N TYR A 306 -11.38 -2.70 19.61
CA TYR A 306 -10.47 -1.73 19.01
C TYR A 306 -11.01 -1.21 17.66
N LEU A 307 -11.51 -2.11 16.79
CA LEU A 307 -12.08 -1.73 15.50
C LEU A 307 -13.31 -0.84 15.62
N GLU A 308 -14.19 -1.12 16.59
CA GLU A 308 -15.34 -0.25 16.89
C GLU A 308 -14.87 1.12 17.40
N ASN A 309 -13.89 1.16 18.30
CA ASN A 309 -13.30 2.42 18.77
C ASN A 309 -12.68 3.22 17.61
N TYR A 310 -11.98 2.55 16.70
CA TYR A 310 -11.41 3.17 15.50
C TYR A 310 -12.53 3.79 14.63
N LYS A 311 -13.59 3.02 14.36
CA LYS A 311 -14.73 3.47 13.56
C LYS A 311 -15.41 4.73 14.13
N ILE A 312 -15.52 4.82 15.45
CA ILE A 312 -16.19 5.92 16.12
C ILE A 312 -15.30 7.15 16.25
N ASN A 313 -14.01 6.99 16.60
CA ASN A 313 -13.18 8.06 17.11
C ASN A 313 -12.04 8.50 16.18
N SER A 314 -11.72 7.75 15.11
CA SER A 314 -10.62 8.10 14.21
C SER A 314 -10.94 9.25 13.23
N GLY A 315 -12.23 9.48 12.94
CA GLY A 315 -12.66 10.34 11.84
C GLY A 315 -12.31 9.79 10.44
N CYS A 316 -11.83 8.54 10.35
CA CYS A 316 -11.53 7.86 9.10
C CYS A 316 -12.74 7.07 8.59
N ASN A 317 -12.81 6.91 7.27
CA ASN A 317 -13.83 6.10 6.61
C ASN A 317 -13.27 4.80 6.00
N PHE A 318 -11.94 4.59 6.16
CA PHE A 318 -11.21 3.44 5.63
C PHE A 318 -10.21 2.89 6.65
N LEU A 319 -10.00 1.57 6.63
CA LEU A 319 -8.96 0.90 7.41
C LEU A 319 -8.29 -0.17 6.55
N LEU A 320 -6.96 -0.15 6.49
CA LEU A 320 -6.16 -1.07 5.72
C LEU A 320 -5.43 -2.05 6.66
N LEU A 321 -5.78 -3.33 6.59
CA LEU A 321 -5.31 -4.35 7.53
C LEU A 321 -4.33 -5.33 6.89
N SER A 322 -3.19 -5.56 7.53
CA SER A 322 -2.26 -6.63 7.16
C SER A 322 -2.51 -7.86 8.03
N PHE A 323 -2.94 -8.96 7.40
CA PHE A 323 -3.26 -10.23 8.08
C PHE A 323 -2.08 -11.20 8.10
N GLN A 324 -1.27 -11.22 7.05
CA GLN A 324 -0.12 -12.11 6.95
C GLN A 324 1.18 -11.30 6.86
N TRP A 325 1.86 -11.17 7.98
CA TRP A 325 3.09 -10.39 8.14
C TRP A 325 4.09 -11.13 9.04
N GLY A 326 5.38 -10.83 8.88
CA GLY A 326 6.46 -11.57 9.54
C GLY A 326 6.48 -13.03 9.07
N ASP A 327 6.28 -13.94 9.99
CA ASP A 327 6.19 -15.39 9.75
C ASP A 327 4.79 -15.97 10.03
N LEU A 328 3.77 -15.11 10.14
CA LEU A 328 2.39 -15.60 10.26
C LEU A 328 2.05 -16.48 9.05
N ASN A 329 1.56 -17.68 9.32
CA ASN A 329 1.19 -18.61 8.27
C ASN A 329 -0.19 -18.28 7.67
N HIS A 330 -0.54 -18.98 6.62
CA HIS A 330 -1.79 -18.80 5.90
C HIS A 330 -3.04 -19.02 6.79
N GLU A 331 -3.02 -20.03 7.65
CA GLU A 331 -4.14 -20.37 8.53
C GLU A 331 -4.37 -19.28 9.58
N GLU A 332 -3.31 -18.78 10.21
CA GLU A 332 -3.40 -17.67 11.18
C GLU A 332 -4.01 -16.41 10.54
N ALA A 333 -3.61 -16.11 9.30
CA ALA A 333 -4.14 -14.98 8.55
C ALA A 333 -5.63 -15.16 8.21
N ILE A 334 -6.01 -16.32 7.67
CA ILE A 334 -7.39 -16.64 7.30
C ILE A 334 -8.31 -16.64 8.52
N ASN A 335 -7.86 -17.20 9.66
CA ASN A 335 -8.67 -17.24 10.88
C ASN A 335 -8.91 -15.81 11.42
N THR A 336 -7.90 -14.94 11.43
CA THR A 336 -8.06 -13.54 11.83
C THR A 336 -9.01 -12.81 10.86
N MET A 337 -8.84 -13.02 9.55
CA MET A 337 -9.65 -12.38 8.51
C MET A 337 -11.12 -12.80 8.59
N LYS A 338 -11.42 -14.08 8.83
CA LYS A 338 -12.79 -14.58 8.99
C LYS A 338 -13.50 -13.92 10.17
N VAL A 339 -12.86 -13.85 11.34
CA VAL A 339 -13.48 -13.22 12.52
C VAL A 339 -13.83 -11.75 12.22
N ILE A 340 -12.98 -11.02 11.53
CA ILE A 340 -13.23 -9.62 11.19
C ILE A 340 -14.29 -9.51 10.08
N GLY A 341 -14.21 -10.34 9.05
CA GLY A 341 -15.19 -10.38 7.97
C GLY A 341 -16.60 -10.63 8.50
N ASP A 342 -16.77 -11.72 9.24
CA ASP A 342 -18.09 -12.14 9.76
C ASP A 342 -18.72 -11.15 10.75
N GLN A 343 -17.91 -10.49 11.58
CA GLN A 343 -18.42 -9.71 12.71
C GLN A 343 -18.30 -8.18 12.53
N PHE A 344 -17.48 -7.71 11.61
CA PHE A 344 -17.22 -6.28 11.47
C PHE A 344 -17.43 -5.75 10.05
N VAL A 345 -17.10 -6.51 9.00
CA VAL A 345 -17.32 -6.07 7.62
C VAL A 345 -18.79 -6.23 7.23
N GLY A 346 -19.41 -7.32 7.66
CA GLY A 346 -20.78 -7.69 7.29
C GLY A 346 -20.81 -8.40 5.93
N SER A 347 -21.77 -9.30 5.74
CA SER A 347 -22.02 -9.89 4.43
C SER A 347 -22.45 -8.82 3.43
N PRO A 348 -22.07 -8.91 2.16
CA PRO A 348 -22.43 -7.97 1.10
C PRO A 348 -23.94 -7.85 0.88
#